data_9fa94b4b80edd0866fbac7fbbca0daea
#
_entry.id   9fa94b4b80edd0866fbac7fbbca0daea
#
_cell.length_a   1.000
_cell.length_b   1.000
_cell.length_c   1.000
_cell.angle_alpha   90.00
_cell.angle_beta   90.00
_cell.angle_gamma   90.00
#
_symmetry.space_group_name_H-M   'P 1'
#
loop_
_entity.id
_entity.type
_entity.pdbx_description
1 polymer ?
#
loop_
_entity_poly.entity_id
_entity_poly.type
_entity_poly.pdbx_seq_one_letter_code
_entity_poly.pdbx_strand_id
1 'polypeptide(L)'
;MENRRSRRKPGMREEKEREIISRQRTAGRREEAAGGSRESAGRSRNRSGSSRKPEAVPVKKENFVIQGTILAAAGIIVRLIGILYRVPMTNIIGDEGMGYYSTAFNVYNIMLILSSYSLPLAVSKMVAARLAKGQYRNMNRVLRAALVYATVVGGLACFITWNFAGFFATTLFNTPFCVYALRTLAPTIWIMAYLGVLRGYFQGHGTMIPTAISQILEQVVNAIISVVAASVLFKVGLDTAKVYGKDGYAQAFGAAGGTIGTGSGAFAACYLCWYCFYSTVRRQNGGLPRIGAVVWIPTVRFRESSSLPLFRLS
;
A
#
# COMPACT_ATOMS: atom_id res chain seq x y z
N MET A 1 54.34 20.39 52.01
CA MET A 1 52.93 20.42 52.45
C MET A 1 52.18 19.38 51.66
N GLU A 2 51.81 18.51 52.15
CA GLU A 2 51.48 17.10 52.42
C GLU A 2 50.17 16.74 51.74
N ASN A 3 50.28 15.82 50.79
CA ASN A 3 49.22 15.27 49.98
C ASN A 3 48.70 13.97 50.62
N ARG A 4 47.64 14.00 51.38
CA ARG A 4 46.97 12.82 51.96
C ARG A 4 45.97 12.25 50.98
N ARG A 5 46.41 11.31 50.10
CA ARG A 5 45.51 10.41 49.37
C ARG A 5 44.90 9.38 50.29
N SER A 6 43.60 9.45 50.48
CA SER A 6 42.81 8.46 51.23
C SER A 6 42.79 7.12 50.47
N ARG A 7 43.44 6.12 51.04
CA ARG A 7 43.31 4.69 50.63
C ARG A 7 41.92 4.19 50.99
N ARG A 8 41.00 4.13 50.04
CA ARG A 8 39.77 3.32 50.16
C ARG A 8 40.09 1.87 49.93
N LYS A 9 39.83 1.00 50.95
CA LYS A 9 40.06 -0.46 50.94
C LYS A 9 39.20 -1.12 49.85
N PRO A 10 39.79 -1.99 48.98
CA PRO A 10 39.05 -2.64 47.86
C PRO A 10 38.01 -3.68 48.27
N GLY A 11 38.00 -4.19 49.53
CA GLY A 11 37.07 -5.22 49.99
C GLY A 11 35.63 -4.80 50.24
N MET A 12 35.36 -3.51 50.47
CA MET A 12 34.03 -3.03 50.83
C MET A 12 33.05 -2.90 49.66
N ARG A 13 33.54 -2.96 48.42
CA ARG A 13 32.72 -2.91 47.20
C ARG A 13 32.21 -4.30 46.82
N GLU A 14 33.07 -5.30 46.94
CA GLU A 14 32.68 -6.70 46.66
C GLU A 14 31.69 -7.26 47.70
N GLU A 15 31.83 -6.84 48.95
CA GLU A 15 30.91 -7.26 50.01
C GLU A 15 29.48 -6.67 49.80
N LYS A 16 29.39 -5.43 49.39
CA LYS A 16 28.08 -4.81 49.02
C LYS A 16 27.44 -5.44 47.79
N GLU A 17 28.21 -5.79 46.78
CA GLU A 17 27.69 -6.49 45.61
C GLU A 17 27.16 -7.88 45.95
N ARG A 18 27.89 -8.64 46.81
CA ARG A 18 27.42 -9.95 47.29
C ARG A 18 26.15 -9.85 48.13
N GLU A 19 26.02 -8.79 48.94
CA GLU A 19 24.81 -8.58 49.74
C GLU A 19 23.61 -8.21 48.88
N ILE A 20 23.78 -7.41 47.82
CA ILE A 20 22.74 -7.08 46.86
C ILE A 20 22.27 -8.30 46.07
N ILE A 21 23.22 -9.14 45.61
CA ILE A 21 22.91 -10.37 44.88
C ILE A 21 22.17 -11.37 45.77
N SER A 22 22.55 -11.47 47.06
CA SER A 22 21.88 -12.35 48.02
C SER A 22 20.45 -11.90 48.33
N ARG A 23 20.22 -10.60 48.43
CA ARG A 23 18.88 -10.01 48.62
C ARG A 23 17.98 -10.21 47.42
N GLN A 24 18.51 -10.10 46.19
CA GLN A 24 17.77 -10.40 44.99
C GLN A 24 17.37 -11.87 44.85
N ARG A 25 18.24 -12.78 45.23
CA ARG A 25 17.93 -14.23 45.25
C ARG A 25 16.88 -14.62 46.29
N THR A 26 16.87 -13.97 47.45
CA THR A 26 15.84 -14.21 48.47
C THR A 26 14.51 -13.60 48.16
N ALA A 27 14.46 -12.44 47.43
CA ALA A 27 13.23 -11.82 46.94
C ALA A 27 12.57 -12.70 45.84
N GLY A 28 13.32 -13.19 44.86
CA GLY A 28 12.81 -14.10 43.82
C GLY A 28 12.23 -15.39 44.35
N ARG A 29 12.87 -16.00 45.42
CA ARG A 29 12.34 -17.19 46.07
C ARG A 29 11.04 -16.96 46.87
N ARG A 30 10.81 -15.72 47.36
CA ARG A 30 9.54 -15.37 48.05
C ARG A 30 8.42 -15.15 47.09
N GLU A 31 8.67 -14.65 45.86
CA GLU A 31 7.68 -14.54 44.82
C GLU A 31 7.27 -15.90 44.24
N GLU A 32 8.20 -16.83 44.05
CA GLU A 32 7.86 -18.18 43.63
C GLU A 32 7.07 -18.96 44.70
N ALA A 33 7.36 -18.78 46.00
CA ALA A 33 6.61 -19.40 47.08
C ALA A 33 5.21 -18.78 47.28
N ALA A 34 5.00 -17.51 46.95
CA ALA A 34 3.70 -16.84 47.02
C ALA A 34 2.80 -17.16 45.81
N GLY A 35 3.37 -17.52 44.65
CA GLY A 35 2.66 -17.97 43.46
C GLY A 35 2.07 -19.37 43.59
N GLY A 36 2.72 -20.28 44.35
CA GLY A 36 2.29 -21.69 44.51
C GLY A 36 1.08 -21.90 45.40
N SER A 37 0.75 -20.99 46.31
CA SER A 37 -0.35 -21.15 47.26
C SER A 37 -1.70 -20.59 46.81
N ARG A 38 -1.80 -19.94 45.62
CA ARG A 38 -3.06 -19.48 45.06
C ARG A 38 -3.68 -20.41 44.03
N GLU A 39 -3.02 -21.46 43.63
CA GLU A 39 -3.48 -22.38 42.57
C GLU A 39 -4.30 -23.58 43.09
N SER A 40 -4.38 -23.79 44.42
CA SER A 40 -5.08 -24.97 45.01
C SER A 40 -6.50 -24.69 45.53
N ALA A 41 -7.02 -23.45 45.50
CA ALA A 41 -8.32 -23.12 46.10
C ALA A 41 -9.46 -22.84 45.06
N GLY A 42 -9.29 -23.13 43.78
CA GLY A 42 -10.23 -22.83 42.72
C GLY A 42 -10.84 -24.02 41.97
N ARG A 43 -10.74 -25.24 42.49
CA ARG A 43 -11.27 -26.44 41.82
C ARG A 43 -12.63 -26.82 42.33
N SER A 44 -13.71 -26.15 41.87
CA SER A 44 -15.04 -26.71 41.71
C SER A 44 -16.02 -25.67 41.25
N ARG A 45 -16.21 -25.52 39.94
CA ARG A 45 -17.49 -25.25 39.29
C ARG A 45 -17.38 -25.53 37.81
N ASN A 46 -17.70 -26.76 37.49
CA ASN A 46 -17.94 -27.26 36.14
C ASN A 46 -19.09 -26.43 35.50
N ARG A 47 -18.75 -25.63 34.47
CA ARG A 47 -19.72 -25.17 33.48
C ARG A 47 -19.07 -25.35 32.12
N SER A 48 -19.47 -26.40 31.46
CA SER A 48 -19.25 -26.72 30.06
C SER A 48 -19.70 -25.56 29.15
N GLY A 49 -18.81 -24.66 28.92
CA GLY A 49 -18.87 -23.67 27.86
C GLY A 49 -17.72 -23.95 26.90
N SER A 50 -17.97 -24.75 25.86
CA SER A 50 -17.07 -24.99 24.75
C SER A 50 -16.73 -23.68 24.07
N SER A 51 -15.77 -22.95 24.60
CA SER A 51 -15.11 -21.89 23.85
C SER A 51 -14.16 -22.55 22.84
N ARG A 52 -14.69 -22.89 21.66
CA ARG A 52 -13.86 -23.21 20.52
C ARG A 52 -12.90 -22.03 20.31
N LYS A 53 -11.61 -22.22 20.66
CA LYS A 53 -10.55 -21.37 20.15
C LYS A 53 -10.73 -21.31 18.63
N PRO A 54 -10.73 -20.12 18.02
CA PRO A 54 -10.76 -20.03 16.57
C PRO A 54 -9.52 -20.76 16.05
N GLU A 55 -9.75 -21.89 15.39
CA GLU A 55 -8.72 -22.65 14.71
C GLU A 55 -8.12 -21.70 13.66
N ALA A 56 -6.84 -21.37 13.84
CA ALA A 56 -6.11 -20.53 12.88
C ALA A 56 -6.09 -21.30 11.56
N VAL A 57 -6.82 -20.81 10.57
CA VAL A 57 -6.87 -21.39 9.23
C VAL A 57 -5.45 -21.39 8.68
N PRO A 58 -4.83 -22.53 8.42
CA PRO A 58 -3.47 -22.58 7.88
C PRO A 58 -3.49 -21.96 6.48
N VAL A 59 -2.92 -20.76 6.35
CA VAL A 59 -2.65 -20.15 5.04
C VAL A 59 -1.58 -21.04 4.39
N LYS A 60 -1.94 -21.83 3.37
CA LYS A 60 -1.00 -22.66 2.63
C LYS A 60 0.10 -21.76 2.07
N LYS A 61 1.34 -21.98 2.50
CA LYS A 61 2.53 -21.22 2.08
C LYS A 61 2.71 -21.19 0.55
N GLU A 62 2.34 -22.25 -0.13
CA GLU A 62 2.41 -22.37 -1.60
C GLU A 62 1.58 -21.30 -2.33
N ASN A 63 0.36 -20.99 -1.85
CA ASN A 63 -0.50 -19.98 -2.49
C ASN A 63 0.09 -18.55 -2.35
N PHE A 64 0.87 -18.28 -1.30
CA PHE A 64 1.47 -16.96 -1.10
C PHE A 64 2.61 -16.69 -2.09
N VAL A 65 3.47 -17.68 -2.33
CA VAL A 65 4.58 -17.58 -3.31
C VAL A 65 4.03 -17.37 -4.72
N ILE A 66 3.05 -18.16 -5.14
CA ILE A 66 2.41 -18.04 -6.46
C ILE A 66 1.80 -16.65 -6.64
N GLN A 67 1.11 -16.14 -5.64
CA GLN A 67 0.48 -14.81 -5.72
C GLN A 67 1.52 -13.67 -5.74
N GLY A 68 2.61 -13.81 -4.99
CA GLY A 68 3.74 -12.89 -5.06
C GLY A 68 4.39 -12.86 -6.45
N THR A 69 4.55 -14.03 -7.07
CA THR A 69 5.08 -14.15 -8.44
C THR A 69 4.17 -13.49 -9.48
N ILE A 70 2.85 -13.65 -9.35
CA ILE A 70 1.86 -12.98 -10.24
C ILE A 70 2.00 -11.45 -10.13
N LEU A 71 2.12 -10.92 -8.92
CA LEU A 71 2.29 -9.48 -8.71
C LEU A 71 3.62 -8.96 -9.28
N ALA A 72 4.70 -9.73 -9.12
CA ALA A 72 6.01 -9.40 -9.68
C ALA A 72 5.98 -9.42 -11.22
N ALA A 73 5.37 -10.43 -11.84
CA ALA A 73 5.18 -10.52 -13.30
C ALA A 73 4.35 -9.33 -13.82
N ALA A 74 3.25 -8.99 -13.16
CA ALA A 74 2.46 -7.81 -13.49
C ALA A 74 3.30 -6.52 -13.42
N GLY A 75 4.17 -6.38 -12.41
CA GLY A 75 5.08 -5.25 -12.28
C GLY A 75 6.07 -5.13 -13.44
N ILE A 76 6.55 -6.24 -13.99
CA ILE A 76 7.43 -6.26 -15.19
C ILE A 76 6.64 -5.79 -16.42
N ILE A 77 5.44 -6.35 -16.63
CA ILE A 77 4.56 -5.96 -17.77
C ILE A 77 4.25 -4.47 -17.71
N VAL A 78 3.90 -3.94 -16.54
CA VAL A 78 3.63 -2.52 -16.29
C VAL A 78 4.82 -1.64 -16.69
N ARG A 79 6.05 -2.05 -16.36
CA ARG A 79 7.26 -1.32 -16.72
C ARG A 79 7.51 -1.34 -18.24
N LEU A 80 7.28 -2.48 -18.89
CA LEU A 80 7.43 -2.60 -20.34
C LEU A 80 6.44 -1.69 -21.06
N ILE A 81 5.18 -1.68 -20.66
CA ILE A 81 4.16 -0.75 -21.20
C ILE A 81 4.60 0.69 -20.95
N GLY A 82 5.14 0.99 -19.75
CA GLY A 82 5.62 2.32 -19.36
C GLY A 82 6.76 2.83 -20.26
N ILE A 83 7.65 1.97 -20.71
CA ILE A 83 8.72 2.32 -21.64
C ILE A 83 8.16 2.50 -23.05
N LEU A 84 7.28 1.59 -23.48
CA LEU A 84 6.79 1.53 -24.84
C LEU A 84 6.00 2.80 -25.24
N TYR A 85 5.14 3.34 -24.37
CA TYR A 85 4.36 4.53 -24.71
C TYR A 85 5.18 5.83 -24.66
N ARG A 86 6.34 5.86 -24.01
CA ARG A 86 7.21 7.04 -23.98
C ARG A 86 7.76 7.37 -25.35
N VAL A 87 8.07 6.37 -26.18
CA VAL A 87 8.60 6.59 -27.52
C VAL A 87 7.64 7.43 -28.40
N PRO A 88 6.37 7.02 -28.63
CA PRO A 88 5.44 7.85 -29.38
C PRO A 88 5.19 9.21 -28.71
N MET A 89 5.21 9.29 -27.39
CA MET A 89 4.99 10.52 -26.66
C MET A 89 6.13 11.51 -26.90
N THR A 90 7.40 11.07 -26.86
CA THR A 90 8.57 11.92 -27.18
C THR A 90 8.50 12.43 -28.62
N ASN A 91 8.07 11.61 -29.57
CA ASN A 91 7.91 12.02 -30.97
C ASN A 91 6.84 13.11 -31.16
N ILE A 92 5.81 13.14 -30.28
CA ILE A 92 4.71 14.12 -30.36
C ILE A 92 5.10 15.44 -29.69
N ILE A 93 5.62 15.40 -28.45
CA ILE A 93 5.84 16.61 -27.64
C ILE A 93 7.27 17.13 -27.71
N GLY A 94 8.19 16.37 -28.31
CA GLY A 94 9.61 16.69 -28.39
C GLY A 94 10.34 16.56 -27.06
N ASP A 95 11.66 16.77 -27.10
CA ASP A 95 12.52 16.63 -25.90
C ASP A 95 12.21 17.66 -24.82
N GLU A 96 11.87 18.89 -25.21
CA GLU A 96 11.49 19.95 -24.27
C GLU A 96 10.21 19.63 -23.53
N GLY A 97 9.17 19.17 -24.23
CA GLY A 97 7.91 18.72 -23.61
C GLY A 97 8.09 17.51 -22.71
N MET A 98 9.01 16.60 -23.08
CA MET A 98 9.38 15.46 -22.27
C MET A 98 10.15 15.91 -21.00
N GLY A 99 10.93 16.98 -21.09
CA GLY A 99 11.54 17.66 -19.95
C GLY A 99 10.49 18.16 -18.94
N TYR A 100 9.46 18.88 -19.41
CA TYR A 100 8.36 19.35 -18.56
C TYR A 100 7.57 18.20 -17.95
N TYR A 101 7.30 17.15 -18.72
CA TYR A 101 6.65 15.95 -18.25
C TYR A 101 7.44 15.26 -17.13
N SER A 102 8.74 15.04 -17.34
CA SER A 102 9.58 14.34 -16.36
C SER A 102 9.76 15.13 -15.07
N THR A 103 9.89 16.47 -15.17
CA THR A 103 9.96 17.36 -14.01
C THR A 103 8.67 17.31 -13.19
N ALA A 104 7.50 17.35 -13.85
CA ALA A 104 6.22 17.20 -13.17
C ALA A 104 6.09 15.85 -12.46
N PHE A 105 6.56 14.76 -13.09
CA PHE A 105 6.59 13.44 -12.47
C PHE A 105 7.53 13.33 -11.27
N ASN A 106 8.65 14.05 -11.26
CA ASN A 106 9.56 14.06 -10.10
C ASN A 106 8.86 14.67 -8.88
N VAL A 107 8.20 15.82 -9.03
CA VAL A 107 7.41 16.43 -7.93
C VAL A 107 6.27 15.50 -7.50
N TYR A 108 5.53 14.95 -8.45
CA TYR A 108 4.46 14.01 -8.20
C TYR A 108 4.92 12.79 -7.39
N ASN A 109 6.04 12.18 -7.77
CA ASN A 109 6.60 11.03 -7.05
C ASN A 109 6.99 11.38 -5.62
N ILE A 110 7.61 12.55 -5.39
CA ILE A 110 7.93 13.02 -4.04
C ILE A 110 6.66 13.14 -3.21
N MET A 111 5.62 13.76 -3.74
CA MET A 111 4.34 13.91 -3.06
C MET A 111 3.63 12.58 -2.79
N LEU A 112 3.72 11.61 -3.72
CA LEU A 112 3.22 10.25 -3.51
C LEU A 112 3.97 9.51 -2.39
N ILE A 113 5.30 9.62 -2.35
CA ILE A 113 6.11 8.99 -1.30
C ILE A 113 5.70 9.53 0.07
N LEU A 114 5.53 10.84 0.19
CA LEU A 114 5.13 11.49 1.43
C LEU A 114 3.70 11.14 1.86
N SER A 115 2.76 11.03 0.91
CA SER A 115 1.33 10.91 1.23
C SER A 115 0.80 9.47 1.22
N SER A 116 1.25 8.63 0.28
CA SER A 116 0.48 7.43 -0.08
C SER A 116 1.29 6.15 -0.27
N TYR A 117 2.61 6.23 -0.45
CA TYR A 117 3.43 5.09 -0.84
C TYR A 117 3.45 3.95 0.20
N SER A 118 3.39 4.28 1.47
CA SER A 118 3.37 3.31 2.58
C SER A 118 1.98 2.71 2.85
N LEU A 119 0.91 3.33 2.34
CA LEU A 119 -0.48 2.94 2.63
C LEU A 119 -0.81 1.47 2.28
N PRO A 120 -0.47 0.95 1.07
CA PRO A 120 -0.79 -0.43 0.74
C PRO A 120 -0.17 -1.43 1.72
N LEU A 121 1.08 -1.20 2.11
CA LEU A 121 1.79 -2.08 3.04
C LEU A 121 1.22 -2.00 4.46
N ALA A 122 0.93 -0.79 4.96
CA ALA A 122 0.36 -0.58 6.29
C ALA A 122 -1.03 -1.21 6.39
N VAL A 123 -1.90 -0.95 5.42
CA VAL A 123 -3.26 -1.51 5.37
C VAL A 123 -3.21 -3.03 5.25
N SER A 124 -2.36 -3.58 4.38
CA SER A 124 -2.20 -5.02 4.19
C SER A 124 -1.80 -5.72 5.50
N LYS A 125 -0.81 -5.20 6.22
CA LYS A 125 -0.38 -5.75 7.51
C LYS A 125 -1.50 -5.71 8.56
N MET A 126 -2.20 -4.58 8.68
CA MET A 126 -3.29 -4.42 9.64
C MET A 126 -4.49 -5.34 9.32
N VAL A 127 -4.88 -5.45 8.05
CA VAL A 127 -5.95 -6.32 7.60
C VAL A 127 -5.60 -7.78 7.85
N ALA A 128 -4.41 -8.23 7.45
CA ALA A 128 -3.93 -9.60 7.66
C ALA A 128 -3.90 -9.98 9.15
N ALA A 129 -3.42 -9.08 10.02
CA ALA A 129 -3.38 -9.30 11.47
C ALA A 129 -4.78 -9.43 12.09
N ARG A 130 -5.78 -8.70 11.60
CA ARG A 130 -7.17 -8.81 12.06
C ARG A 130 -7.86 -10.05 11.51
N LEU A 131 -7.57 -10.39 10.26
CA LEU A 131 -8.08 -11.60 9.62
C LEU A 131 -7.59 -12.87 10.34
N ALA A 132 -6.29 -12.94 10.68
CA ALA A 132 -5.71 -14.04 11.43
C ALA A 132 -6.35 -14.24 12.83
N LYS A 133 -6.87 -13.17 13.45
CA LYS A 133 -7.58 -13.19 14.71
C LYS A 133 -9.10 -13.40 14.57
N GLY A 134 -9.63 -13.59 13.35
CA GLY A 134 -11.08 -13.72 13.09
C GLY A 134 -11.88 -12.44 13.38
N GLN A 135 -11.25 -11.28 13.49
CA GLN A 135 -11.86 -10.02 13.90
C GLN A 135 -12.37 -9.20 12.69
N TYR A 136 -13.37 -9.70 11.96
CA TYR A 136 -13.93 -9.06 10.77
C TYR A 136 -14.49 -7.65 11.01
N ARG A 137 -15.14 -7.40 12.16
CA ARG A 137 -15.65 -6.06 12.51
C ARG A 137 -14.53 -5.04 12.67
N ASN A 138 -13.40 -5.45 13.25
CA ASN A 138 -12.23 -4.58 13.43
C ASN A 138 -11.50 -4.36 12.11
N MET A 139 -11.50 -5.33 11.21
CA MET A 139 -10.97 -5.17 9.85
C MET A 139 -11.70 -4.06 9.07
N ASN A 140 -13.03 -4.01 9.14
CA ASN A 140 -13.81 -2.93 8.51
C ASN A 140 -13.56 -1.55 9.16
N ARG A 141 -13.22 -1.50 10.45
CA ARG A 141 -12.79 -0.26 11.11
C ARG A 141 -11.43 0.21 10.59
N VAL A 142 -10.49 -0.73 10.43
CA VAL A 142 -9.17 -0.44 9.84
C VAL A 142 -9.32 0.13 8.42
N LEU A 143 -10.16 -0.49 7.59
CA LEU A 143 -10.41 0.00 6.23
C LEU A 143 -11.00 1.42 6.23
N ARG A 144 -12.01 1.68 7.06
CA ARG A 144 -12.61 3.03 7.18
C ARG A 144 -11.58 4.07 7.66
N ALA A 145 -10.80 3.73 8.68
CA ALA A 145 -9.74 4.62 9.17
C ALA A 145 -8.70 4.90 8.08
N ALA A 146 -8.30 3.89 7.30
CA ALA A 146 -7.37 4.06 6.19
C ALA A 146 -7.96 4.93 5.06
N LEU A 147 -9.26 4.80 4.75
CA LEU A 147 -9.93 5.66 3.78
C LEU A 147 -10.01 7.12 4.26
N VAL A 148 -10.31 7.35 5.55
CA VAL A 148 -10.29 8.71 6.14
C VAL A 148 -8.88 9.29 6.07
N TYR A 149 -7.85 8.51 6.42
CA TYR A 149 -6.46 8.93 6.29
C TYR A 149 -6.11 9.29 4.84
N ALA A 150 -6.48 8.45 3.86
CA ALA A 150 -6.27 8.71 2.44
C ALA A 150 -6.97 10.00 1.98
N THR A 151 -8.18 10.27 2.51
CA THR A 151 -8.92 11.51 2.22
C THR A 151 -8.17 12.73 2.74
N VAL A 152 -7.73 12.69 3.99
CA VAL A 152 -7.07 13.84 4.64
C VAL A 152 -5.68 14.07 4.07
N VAL A 153 -4.82 13.04 4.10
CA VAL A 153 -3.40 13.19 3.72
C VAL A 153 -3.25 13.27 2.20
N GLY A 154 -3.98 12.43 1.43
CA GLY A 154 -3.99 12.50 -0.02
C GLY A 154 -4.61 13.81 -0.53
N GLY A 155 -5.70 14.27 0.09
CA GLY A 155 -6.33 15.55 -0.21
C GLY A 155 -5.43 16.74 0.11
N LEU A 156 -4.74 16.72 1.25
CA LEU A 156 -3.76 17.75 1.61
C LEU A 156 -2.59 17.80 0.61
N ALA A 157 -2.04 16.63 0.23
CA ALA A 157 -0.98 16.58 -0.77
C ALA A 157 -1.44 17.06 -2.15
N CYS A 158 -2.67 16.72 -2.57
CA CYS A 158 -3.30 17.25 -3.76
C CYS A 158 -3.43 18.79 -3.68
N PHE A 159 -3.95 19.31 -2.59
CA PHE A 159 -4.13 20.74 -2.36
C PHE A 159 -2.79 21.50 -2.39
N ILE A 160 -1.77 20.99 -1.72
CA ILE A 160 -0.43 21.57 -1.74
C ILE A 160 0.13 21.55 -3.16
N THR A 161 0.08 20.41 -3.86
CA THR A 161 0.61 20.30 -5.22
C THR A 161 -0.10 21.25 -6.17
N TRP A 162 -1.42 21.40 -6.07
CA TRP A 162 -2.20 22.28 -6.94
C TRP A 162 -1.88 23.76 -6.72
N ASN A 163 -1.88 24.22 -5.47
CA ASN A 163 -1.65 25.62 -5.13
C ASN A 163 -0.19 26.04 -5.29
N PHE A 164 0.75 25.18 -4.91
CA PHE A 164 2.18 25.45 -4.97
C PHE A 164 2.83 24.96 -6.27
N ALA A 165 2.03 24.54 -7.28
CA ALA A 165 2.56 24.10 -8.59
C ALA A 165 3.48 25.14 -9.22
N GLY A 166 3.13 26.44 -9.15
CA GLY A 166 3.97 27.53 -9.64
C GLY A 166 5.31 27.61 -8.90
N PHE A 167 5.30 27.55 -7.57
CA PHE A 167 6.51 27.56 -6.75
C PHE A 167 7.43 26.38 -7.10
N PHE A 168 6.91 25.19 -7.19
CA PHE A 168 7.70 24.02 -7.57
C PHE A 168 8.31 24.17 -8.98
N ALA A 169 7.51 24.61 -9.94
CA ALA A 169 7.97 24.75 -11.32
C ALA A 169 9.00 25.85 -11.50
N THR A 170 8.84 27.02 -10.89
CA THR A 170 9.71 28.17 -11.10
C THR A 170 10.89 28.18 -10.17
N THR A 171 10.67 28.00 -8.85
CA THR A 171 11.72 28.17 -7.83
C THR A 171 12.56 26.92 -7.66
N LEU A 172 11.95 25.73 -7.75
CA LEU A 172 12.67 24.48 -7.47
C LEU A 172 13.34 23.91 -8.73
N PHE A 173 12.65 23.95 -9.86
CA PHE A 173 13.11 23.32 -11.09
C PHE A 173 13.44 24.29 -12.23
N ASN A 174 13.19 25.58 -12.06
CA ASN A 174 13.41 26.61 -13.09
C ASN A 174 12.76 26.28 -14.46
N THR A 175 11.60 25.64 -14.43
CA THR A 175 10.83 25.20 -15.62
C THR A 175 9.38 25.68 -15.52
N PRO A 176 9.09 26.97 -15.81
CA PRO A 176 7.77 27.58 -15.55
C PRO A 176 6.61 26.89 -16.27
N PHE A 177 6.83 26.35 -17.46
CA PHE A 177 5.83 25.65 -18.26
C PHE A 177 5.40 24.27 -17.68
N CYS A 178 6.18 23.70 -16.75
CA CYS A 178 5.85 22.48 -16.05
C CYS A 178 4.58 22.61 -15.17
N VAL A 179 4.15 23.82 -14.81
CA VAL A 179 2.96 24.10 -13.98
C VAL A 179 1.71 23.41 -14.52
N TYR A 180 1.51 23.39 -15.83
CA TYR A 180 0.32 22.79 -16.44
C TYR A 180 0.28 21.26 -16.21
N ALA A 181 1.40 20.59 -16.45
CA ALA A 181 1.54 19.16 -16.20
C ALA A 181 1.41 18.81 -14.71
N LEU A 182 1.95 19.66 -13.82
CA LEU A 182 1.90 19.42 -12.38
C LEU A 182 0.48 19.60 -11.82
N ARG A 183 -0.28 20.58 -12.29
CA ARG A 183 -1.68 20.78 -11.90
C ARG A 183 -2.56 19.60 -12.32
N THR A 184 -2.35 19.03 -13.50
CA THR A 184 -3.10 17.85 -13.94
C THR A 184 -2.76 16.59 -13.15
N LEU A 185 -1.53 16.49 -12.60
CA LEU A 185 -1.13 15.40 -11.71
C LEU A 185 -1.63 15.53 -10.27
N ALA A 186 -1.93 16.75 -9.80
CA ALA A 186 -2.32 16.95 -8.41
C ALA A 186 -3.56 16.13 -7.98
N PRO A 187 -4.69 16.08 -8.74
CA PRO A 187 -5.84 15.23 -8.40
C PRO A 187 -5.48 13.73 -8.39
N THR A 188 -4.52 13.34 -9.22
CA THR A 188 -4.07 11.95 -9.33
C THR A 188 -3.47 11.45 -8.01
N ILE A 189 -2.78 12.32 -7.24
CA ILE A 189 -2.23 11.98 -5.93
C ILE A 189 -3.34 11.50 -4.98
N TRP A 190 -4.46 12.19 -5.00
CA TRP A 190 -5.61 11.85 -4.16
C TRP A 190 -6.23 10.50 -4.56
N ILE A 191 -6.42 10.29 -5.87
CA ILE A 191 -6.91 9.00 -6.40
C ILE A 191 -5.98 7.86 -6.03
N MET A 192 -4.66 8.07 -6.15
CA MET A 192 -3.65 7.07 -5.81
C MET A 192 -3.65 6.71 -4.31
N ALA A 193 -3.98 7.63 -3.43
CA ALA A 193 -4.14 7.33 -2.01
C ALA A 193 -5.30 6.33 -1.75
N TYR A 194 -6.46 6.53 -2.38
CA TYR A 194 -7.56 5.58 -2.31
C TYR A 194 -7.21 4.23 -2.93
N LEU A 195 -6.59 4.26 -4.10
CA LEU A 195 -6.15 3.05 -4.80
C LEU A 195 -5.18 2.24 -3.93
N GLY A 196 -4.26 2.91 -3.24
CA GLY A 196 -3.33 2.30 -2.30
C GLY A 196 -4.04 1.57 -1.15
N VAL A 197 -5.08 2.17 -0.57
CA VAL A 197 -5.89 1.54 0.49
C VAL A 197 -6.61 0.30 -0.04
N LEU A 198 -7.25 0.38 -1.21
CA LEU A 198 -7.98 -0.74 -1.80
C LEU A 198 -7.04 -1.90 -2.17
N ARG A 199 -5.89 -1.61 -2.78
CA ARG A 199 -4.86 -2.62 -3.07
C ARG A 199 -4.34 -3.27 -1.79
N GLY A 200 -4.05 -2.48 -0.75
CA GLY A 200 -3.63 -2.99 0.56
C GLY A 200 -4.67 -3.89 1.22
N TYR A 201 -5.95 -3.58 1.05
CA TYR A 201 -7.04 -4.41 1.53
C TYR A 201 -7.03 -5.81 0.88
N PHE A 202 -6.92 -5.92 -0.45
CA PHE A 202 -6.85 -7.19 -1.15
C PHE A 202 -5.58 -7.98 -0.80
N GLN A 203 -4.44 -7.33 -0.75
CA GLN A 203 -3.17 -7.94 -0.34
C GLN A 203 -3.25 -8.50 1.09
N GLY A 204 -3.90 -7.78 2.01
CA GLY A 204 -4.12 -8.22 3.38
C GLY A 204 -5.04 -9.45 3.50
N HIS A 205 -5.90 -9.69 2.50
CA HIS A 205 -6.69 -10.92 2.39
C HIS A 205 -5.91 -12.08 1.75
N GLY A 206 -4.65 -11.88 1.38
CA GLY A 206 -3.84 -12.88 0.69
C GLY A 206 -4.19 -13.04 -0.78
N THR A 207 -4.92 -12.11 -1.40
CA THR A 207 -5.27 -12.12 -2.83
C THR A 207 -4.56 -10.97 -3.54
N MET A 208 -3.58 -11.30 -4.40
CA MET A 208 -2.81 -10.28 -5.12
C MET A 208 -3.31 -10.05 -6.56
N ILE A 209 -4.20 -10.91 -7.05
CA ILE A 209 -4.71 -10.85 -8.42
C ILE A 209 -5.46 -9.54 -8.72
N PRO A 210 -6.38 -9.03 -7.87
CA PRO A 210 -7.04 -7.75 -8.14
C PRO A 210 -6.04 -6.58 -8.22
N THR A 211 -5.00 -6.63 -7.40
CA THR A 211 -3.92 -5.64 -7.43
C THR A 211 -3.14 -5.71 -8.74
N ALA A 212 -2.73 -6.91 -9.18
CA ALA A 212 -2.00 -7.12 -10.41
C ALA A 212 -2.79 -6.65 -11.64
N ILE A 213 -4.06 -7.04 -11.74
CA ILE A 213 -4.94 -6.62 -12.84
C ILE A 213 -5.15 -5.10 -12.84
N SER A 214 -5.35 -4.50 -11.66
CA SER A 214 -5.52 -3.05 -11.57
C SER A 214 -4.28 -2.28 -12.01
N GLN A 215 -3.07 -2.80 -11.76
CA GLN A 215 -1.83 -2.19 -12.22
C GLN A 215 -1.67 -2.26 -13.75
N ILE A 216 -1.99 -3.41 -14.34
CA ILE A 216 -1.95 -3.57 -15.81
C ILE A 216 -2.98 -2.66 -16.47
N LEU A 217 -4.22 -2.64 -15.97
CA LEU A 217 -5.28 -1.77 -16.48
C LEU A 217 -4.89 -0.29 -16.39
N GLU A 218 -4.35 0.13 -15.24
CA GLU A 218 -3.82 1.48 -15.03
C GLU A 218 -2.84 1.87 -16.13
N GLN A 219 -1.87 1.02 -16.42
CA GLN A 219 -0.83 1.32 -17.41
C GLN A 219 -1.35 1.28 -18.86
N VAL A 220 -2.24 0.35 -19.18
CA VAL A 220 -2.85 0.30 -20.52
C VAL A 220 -3.67 1.56 -20.79
N VAL A 221 -4.53 1.94 -19.83
CA VAL A 221 -5.34 3.16 -19.94
C VAL A 221 -4.46 4.41 -19.98
N ASN A 222 -3.45 4.47 -19.11
CA ASN A 222 -2.45 5.54 -19.11
C ASN A 222 -1.76 5.65 -20.48
N ALA A 223 -1.24 4.56 -21.03
CA ALA A 223 -0.53 4.56 -22.29
C ALA A 223 -1.38 5.10 -23.45
N ILE A 224 -2.62 4.61 -23.56
CA ILE A 224 -3.53 5.04 -24.63
C ILE A 224 -3.93 6.51 -24.46
N ILE A 225 -4.41 6.89 -23.28
CA ILE A 225 -4.92 8.24 -23.04
C ILE A 225 -3.79 9.27 -23.05
N SER A 226 -2.59 8.95 -22.53
CA SER A 226 -1.45 9.86 -22.57
C SER A 226 -1.08 10.24 -24.01
N VAL A 227 -0.97 9.26 -24.90
CA VAL A 227 -0.60 9.53 -26.29
C VAL A 227 -1.68 10.33 -27.02
N VAL A 228 -2.95 9.95 -26.84
CA VAL A 228 -4.07 10.67 -27.45
C VAL A 228 -4.22 12.09 -26.91
N ALA A 229 -4.22 12.26 -25.58
CA ALA A 229 -4.37 13.55 -24.94
C ALA A 229 -3.16 14.46 -25.22
N ALA A 230 -1.93 13.93 -25.23
CA ALA A 230 -0.74 14.68 -25.61
C ALA A 230 -0.84 15.20 -27.04
N SER A 231 -1.30 14.36 -28.00
CA SER A 231 -1.46 14.76 -29.40
C SER A 231 -2.51 15.86 -29.58
N VAL A 232 -3.64 15.75 -28.87
CA VAL A 232 -4.74 16.74 -28.94
C VAL A 232 -4.31 18.06 -28.29
N LEU A 233 -3.79 17.99 -27.06
CA LEU A 233 -3.40 19.19 -26.32
C LEU A 233 -2.17 19.87 -26.93
N PHE A 234 -1.27 19.14 -27.56
CA PHE A 234 -0.14 19.72 -28.29
C PHE A 234 -0.62 20.63 -29.43
N LYS A 235 -1.65 20.20 -30.20
CA LYS A 235 -2.28 21.04 -31.25
C LYS A 235 -2.92 22.29 -30.67
N VAL A 236 -3.66 22.14 -29.56
CA VAL A 236 -4.27 23.30 -28.87
C VAL A 236 -3.17 24.24 -28.34
N GLY A 237 -2.06 23.68 -27.86
CA GLY A 237 -0.91 24.46 -27.43
C GLY A 237 -0.23 25.23 -28.57
N LEU A 238 -0.16 24.67 -29.78
CA LEU A 238 0.33 25.37 -30.98
C LEU A 238 -0.52 26.60 -31.32
N ASP A 239 -1.84 26.47 -31.26
CA ASP A 239 -2.72 27.60 -31.53
C ASP A 239 -2.63 28.64 -30.40
N THR A 240 -2.47 28.21 -29.16
CA THR A 240 -2.22 29.10 -28.02
C THR A 240 -0.90 29.84 -28.17
N ALA A 241 0.18 29.18 -28.62
CA ALA A 241 1.48 29.77 -28.86
C ALA A 241 1.42 30.89 -29.92
N LYS A 242 0.63 30.71 -31.00
CA LYS A 242 0.42 31.74 -32.02
C LYS A 242 -0.27 32.99 -31.45
N VAL A 243 -1.25 32.82 -30.55
CA VAL A 243 -1.98 33.93 -29.93
C VAL A 243 -1.14 34.72 -28.96
N TYR A 244 -0.34 34.05 -28.13
CA TYR A 244 0.47 34.70 -27.08
C TYR A 244 1.90 35.05 -27.51
N GLY A 245 2.34 34.61 -28.68
CA GLY A 245 3.66 34.91 -29.23
C GLY A 245 4.81 34.33 -28.39
N LYS A 246 4.57 33.24 -27.67
CA LYS A 246 5.58 32.55 -26.83
C LYS A 246 5.70 31.09 -27.25
N ASP A 247 6.91 30.69 -27.60
CA ASP A 247 7.25 29.30 -27.82
C ASP A 247 7.21 28.54 -26.48
N GLY A 248 6.88 27.25 -26.51
CA GLY A 248 6.83 26.41 -25.32
C GLY A 248 5.41 26.06 -24.85
N TYR A 249 4.35 26.78 -25.26
CA TYR A 249 2.98 26.40 -24.91
C TYR A 249 2.55 25.07 -25.51
N ALA A 250 3.00 24.75 -26.73
CA ALA A 250 2.69 23.49 -27.37
C ALA A 250 3.25 22.30 -26.58
N GLN A 251 4.51 22.41 -26.18
CA GLN A 251 5.20 21.40 -25.37
C GLN A 251 4.59 21.30 -23.97
N ALA A 252 4.24 22.42 -23.34
CA ALA A 252 3.62 22.47 -22.02
C ALA A 252 2.22 21.81 -22.00
N PHE A 253 1.38 22.11 -23.00
CA PHE A 253 0.06 21.50 -23.14
C PHE A 253 0.16 20.02 -23.53
N GLY A 254 1.12 19.66 -24.40
CA GLY A 254 1.41 18.27 -24.71
C GLY A 254 1.84 17.45 -23.49
N ALA A 255 2.71 18.01 -22.66
CA ALA A 255 3.11 17.41 -21.39
C ALA A 255 1.95 17.26 -20.42
N ALA A 256 1.07 18.29 -20.32
CA ALA A 256 -0.16 18.21 -19.53
C ALA A 256 -1.09 17.10 -20.04
N GLY A 257 -1.21 16.92 -21.35
CA GLY A 257 -1.96 15.82 -21.97
C GLY A 257 -1.43 14.45 -21.55
N GLY A 258 -0.10 14.28 -21.57
CA GLY A 258 0.55 13.05 -21.10
C GLY A 258 0.23 12.76 -19.64
N THR A 259 0.17 13.77 -18.78
CA THR A 259 -0.15 13.60 -17.35
C THR A 259 -1.64 13.33 -17.09
N ILE A 260 -2.56 13.81 -17.94
CA ILE A 260 -3.98 13.44 -17.89
C ILE A 260 -4.17 11.94 -18.07
N GLY A 261 -3.38 11.29 -18.93
CA GLY A 261 -3.41 9.83 -19.08
C GLY A 261 -3.11 9.11 -17.80
N THR A 262 -2.12 9.57 -17.03
CA THR A 262 -1.79 9.00 -15.71
C THR A 262 -2.96 9.09 -14.73
N GLY A 263 -3.63 10.24 -14.67
CA GLY A 263 -4.83 10.44 -13.86
C GLY A 263 -5.98 9.52 -14.26
N SER A 264 -6.23 9.40 -15.57
CA SER A 264 -7.27 8.53 -16.12
C SER A 264 -7.00 7.05 -15.83
N GLY A 265 -5.73 6.62 -15.97
CA GLY A 265 -5.29 5.26 -15.61
C GLY A 265 -5.53 4.95 -14.13
N ALA A 266 -5.12 5.85 -13.24
CA ALA A 266 -5.33 5.73 -11.80
C ALA A 266 -6.84 5.65 -11.47
N PHE A 267 -7.66 6.48 -12.11
CA PHE A 267 -9.11 6.47 -11.93
C PHE A 267 -9.73 5.14 -12.36
N ALA A 268 -9.38 4.63 -13.55
CA ALA A 268 -9.85 3.33 -14.05
C ALA A 268 -9.46 2.19 -13.11
N ALA A 269 -8.23 2.17 -12.61
CA ALA A 269 -7.76 1.18 -11.66
C ALA A 269 -8.49 1.28 -10.31
N CYS A 270 -8.74 2.51 -9.83
CA CYS A 270 -9.48 2.74 -8.60
C CYS A 270 -10.94 2.25 -8.72
N TYR A 271 -11.59 2.54 -9.85
CA TYR A 271 -12.92 2.05 -10.15
C TYR A 271 -12.99 0.52 -10.18
N LEU A 272 -12.03 -0.15 -10.84
CA LEU A 272 -11.94 -1.62 -10.86
C LEU A 272 -11.78 -2.19 -9.44
N CYS A 273 -10.86 -1.67 -8.64
CA CYS A 273 -10.65 -2.10 -7.27
C CYS A 273 -11.90 -1.87 -6.42
N TRP A 274 -12.57 -0.72 -6.57
CA TRP A 274 -13.81 -0.42 -5.88
C TRP A 274 -14.94 -1.39 -6.26
N TYR A 275 -15.08 -1.69 -7.56
CA TYR A 275 -16.05 -2.67 -8.05
C TYR A 275 -15.80 -4.08 -7.49
N CYS A 276 -14.55 -4.52 -7.50
CA CYS A 276 -14.16 -5.80 -6.89
C CYS A 276 -14.46 -5.83 -5.38
N PHE A 277 -14.17 -4.74 -4.69
CA PHE A 277 -14.49 -4.59 -3.26
C PHE A 277 -16.00 -4.67 -3.00
N TYR A 278 -16.80 -3.88 -3.73
CA TYR A 278 -18.25 -3.87 -3.60
C TYR A 278 -18.88 -5.25 -3.86
N SER A 279 -18.42 -5.91 -4.93
CA SER A 279 -18.85 -7.27 -5.28
C SER A 279 -18.51 -8.28 -4.18
N THR A 280 -17.35 -8.16 -3.56
CA THR A 280 -16.92 -9.03 -2.44
C THR A 280 -17.79 -8.81 -1.20
N VAL A 281 -18.03 -7.56 -0.82
CA VAL A 281 -18.86 -7.22 0.35
C VAL A 281 -20.31 -7.64 0.14
N ARG A 282 -20.88 -7.42 -1.05
CA ARG A 282 -22.27 -7.82 -1.37
C ARG A 282 -22.47 -9.34 -1.26
N ARG A 283 -21.49 -10.14 -1.70
CA ARG A 283 -21.54 -11.60 -1.58
C ARG A 283 -21.46 -12.07 -0.11
N GLN A 284 -20.66 -11.41 0.71
CA GLN A 284 -20.58 -11.72 2.15
C GLN A 284 -21.90 -11.48 2.89
N ASN A 285 -22.62 -10.42 2.53
CA ASN A 285 -23.93 -10.09 3.13
C ASN A 285 -25.07 -10.99 2.63
N GLY A 286 -24.89 -11.65 1.47
CA GLY A 286 -25.89 -12.55 0.86
C GLY A 286 -25.79 -14.02 1.30
N GLY A 287 -25.02 -14.36 2.33
CA GLY A 287 -25.00 -15.72 2.91
C GLY A 287 -24.29 -16.80 2.09
N LEU A 288 -23.53 -16.46 1.06
CA LEU A 288 -22.78 -17.40 0.23
C LEU A 288 -21.31 -17.57 0.67
N PRO A 289 -20.73 -18.78 0.57
CA PRO A 289 -19.52 -19.13 1.30
C PRO A 289 -18.23 -18.51 0.78
N ARG A 290 -17.38 -18.15 1.73
CA ARG A 290 -15.92 -17.99 1.74
C ARG A 290 -15.18 -17.44 0.49
N ILE A 291 -14.39 -16.42 0.79
CA ILE A 291 -13.53 -15.56 -0.03
C ILE A 291 -12.56 -16.28 -1.02
N GLY A 292 -12.45 -17.61 -1.00
CA GLY A 292 -11.66 -18.37 -1.95
C GLY A 292 -12.23 -18.45 -3.39
N ALA A 293 -13.49 -18.03 -3.59
CA ALA A 293 -14.19 -18.19 -4.87
C ALA A 293 -14.41 -16.90 -5.68
N VAL A 294 -13.90 -15.74 -5.23
CA VAL A 294 -14.23 -14.42 -5.82
C VAL A 294 -13.25 -13.97 -6.91
N VAL A 295 -12.23 -14.74 -7.20
CA VAL A 295 -11.43 -14.55 -8.42
C VAL A 295 -11.87 -15.58 -9.46
N TRP A 296 -13.10 -15.42 -9.92
CA TRP A 296 -13.52 -16.08 -11.15
C TRP A 296 -13.07 -15.22 -12.35
N ILE A 297 -11.81 -15.34 -12.72
CA ILE A 297 -11.39 -15.17 -14.11
C ILE A 297 -11.59 -16.55 -14.75
N PRO A 298 -12.28 -16.65 -15.89
CA PRO A 298 -12.51 -17.92 -16.55
C PRO A 298 -11.22 -18.42 -17.17
N THR A 299 -10.36 -19.04 -16.40
CA THR A 299 -9.23 -19.80 -16.97
C THR A 299 -8.77 -20.86 -15.96
N VAL A 300 -8.85 -22.07 -16.48
CA VAL A 300 -8.29 -23.32 -15.92
C VAL A 300 -9.12 -23.90 -14.77
N ARG A 301 -10.16 -24.59 -15.17
CA ARG A 301 -10.77 -25.69 -14.43
C ARG A 301 -9.69 -26.75 -14.17
N PHE A 302 -8.96 -26.64 -13.06
CA PHE A 302 -8.22 -27.78 -12.54
C PHE A 302 -9.26 -28.79 -12.04
N ARG A 303 -9.50 -29.80 -12.87
CA ARG A 303 -10.33 -30.96 -12.58
C ARG A 303 -9.70 -31.68 -11.38
N GLU A 304 -10.26 -31.49 -10.19
CA GLU A 304 -10.01 -32.39 -9.08
C GLU A 304 -10.50 -33.78 -9.51
N SER A 305 -9.57 -34.62 -9.90
CA SER A 305 -9.75 -36.05 -10.03
C SER A 305 -9.93 -36.60 -8.61
N SER A 306 -11.16 -36.67 -8.18
CA SER A 306 -11.57 -37.47 -7.02
C SER A 306 -11.57 -38.96 -7.44
N SER A 307 -10.46 -39.60 -7.22
CA SER A 307 -10.40 -41.08 -7.18
C SER A 307 -9.63 -41.47 -5.90
N LEU A 308 -10.36 -41.58 -4.82
CA LEU A 308 -9.93 -42.38 -3.66
C LEU A 308 -10.65 -43.71 -3.71
N PRO A 309 -9.95 -44.83 -3.81
CA PRO A 309 -10.58 -46.12 -3.62
C PRO A 309 -10.77 -46.37 -2.12
N LEU A 310 -11.99 -46.78 -1.82
CA LEU A 310 -12.38 -47.41 -0.57
C LEU A 310 -11.49 -48.62 -0.27
N PHE A 311 -10.73 -48.55 0.81
CA PHE A 311 -10.25 -49.75 1.49
C PHE A 311 -11.11 -49.99 2.71
N ARG A 312 -12.04 -50.92 2.54
CA ARG A 312 -12.75 -51.60 3.63
C ARG A 312 -11.87 -52.82 3.96
N LEU A 313 -11.40 -52.92 5.17
CA LEU A 313 -10.92 -54.17 5.75
C LEU A 313 -11.81 -54.53 6.94
N SER A 314 -12.31 -55.73 6.82
CA SER A 314 -13.06 -56.55 7.76
C SER A 314 -12.36 -56.73 9.09
#